data_6482c803e19e359431002a4d7cbf4c64
#
_entry.id   6482c803e19e359431002a4d7cbf4c64
#
_cell.length_a   1.000
_cell.length_b   1.000
_cell.length_c   1.000
_cell.angle_alpha   90.00
_cell.angle_beta   90.00
_cell.angle_gamma   90.00
#
_symmetry.space_group_name_H-M   'P 1'
#
loop_
_entity.id
_entity.type
_entity.pdbx_description
1 polymer ?
#
loop_
_entity_poly.entity_id
_entity_poly.type
_entity_poly.pdbx_seq_one_letter_code
_entity_poly.pdbx_strand_id
1 'polypeptide(L)'
;MKIVLKFKTDNNFIPKDYHRFCIKFFKTAVSNYSNGEFFEKFFGDDYIKSDEKKYSWAVKFFKPKFFSNRIEVGENNFEITFKAPKTDVGTIFFNSFLEYKDKEFKISENNFIVLTDAKIVNEKKIVGNCARFKFCSPLVIREHNREDNTDRHITVEDEDFFDKFKENLKIHFPNYSNAIDDMKMDISEMKKAVVLFYGLYIDVSLGIIIINADNSLLNEMLILSVGSKNASGFGLLQLIDSWEMI
;
A
#
# COMPACT_ATOMS: atom_id res chain seq x y z
N MET A 1 8.78 -3.97 -9.67
CA MET A 1 8.03 -5.21 -9.99
C MET A 1 6.65 -5.12 -9.35
N LYS A 2 5.58 -5.48 -10.08
CA LYS A 2 4.21 -5.57 -9.56
C LYS A 2 3.78 -7.03 -9.57
N ILE A 3 3.28 -7.51 -8.43
CA ILE A 3 2.84 -8.89 -8.22
C ILE A 3 1.37 -8.86 -7.81
N VAL A 4 0.55 -9.73 -8.38
CA VAL A 4 -0.83 -9.96 -7.94
C VAL A 4 -0.91 -11.34 -7.32
N LEU A 5 -1.36 -11.39 -6.07
CA LEU A 5 -1.55 -12.60 -5.29
C LEU A 5 -3.05 -12.85 -5.15
N LYS A 6 -3.51 -14.08 -5.45
CA LYS A 6 -4.91 -14.47 -5.27
C LYS A 6 -5.04 -15.43 -4.12
N PHE A 7 -5.97 -15.12 -3.22
CA PHE A 7 -6.24 -15.92 -2.05
C PHE A 7 -7.65 -16.47 -2.06
N LYS A 8 -7.80 -17.70 -1.59
CA LYS A 8 -9.07 -18.26 -1.12
C LYS A 8 -9.12 -18.22 0.40
N THR A 9 -10.32 -18.04 0.94
CA THR A 9 -10.59 -18.14 2.38
C THR A 9 -11.45 -19.37 2.65
N ASP A 10 -11.25 -20.00 3.80
CA ASP A 10 -12.09 -21.14 4.24
C ASP A 10 -13.54 -20.69 4.44
N ASN A 11 -13.74 -19.53 5.06
CA ASN A 11 -15.05 -18.89 5.17
C ASN A 11 -15.00 -17.43 4.73
N ASN A 12 -16.17 -16.80 4.54
CA ASN A 12 -16.27 -15.46 3.98
C ASN A 12 -15.99 -14.32 4.97
N PHE A 13 -15.60 -14.62 6.22
CA PHE A 13 -15.32 -13.58 7.22
C PHE A 13 -13.81 -13.41 7.43
N ILE A 14 -13.34 -12.19 7.23
CA ILE A 14 -11.95 -11.78 7.42
C ILE A 14 -11.89 -10.80 8.61
N PRO A 15 -10.86 -10.87 9.48
CA PRO A 15 -10.66 -9.88 10.54
C PRO A 15 -10.60 -8.45 9.97
N LYS A 16 -11.27 -7.49 10.62
CA LYS A 16 -11.26 -6.09 10.18
C LYS A 16 -9.86 -5.47 10.19
N ASP A 17 -9.02 -5.88 11.14
CA ASP A 17 -7.58 -5.52 11.20
C ASP A 17 -6.77 -6.43 10.24
N TYR A 18 -7.13 -6.40 8.95
CA TYR A 18 -6.53 -7.27 7.93
C TYR A 18 -5.05 -6.97 7.68
N HIS A 19 -4.58 -5.77 7.95
CA HIS A 19 -3.18 -5.40 7.82
C HIS A 19 -2.28 -6.31 8.64
N ARG A 20 -2.72 -6.64 9.86
CA ARG A 20 -1.97 -7.49 10.78
C ARG A 20 -1.72 -8.90 10.22
N PHE A 21 -2.73 -9.56 9.68
CA PHE A 21 -2.54 -10.90 9.13
C PHE A 21 -1.80 -10.88 7.79
N CYS A 22 -2.00 -9.85 6.94
CA CYS A 22 -1.27 -9.70 5.69
C CYS A 22 0.25 -9.55 5.94
N ILE A 23 0.63 -8.67 6.87
CA ILE A 23 2.05 -8.51 7.26
C ILE A 23 2.59 -9.80 7.87
N LYS A 24 1.82 -10.48 8.72
CA LYS A 24 2.22 -11.78 9.27
C LYS A 24 2.41 -12.82 8.16
N PHE A 25 1.54 -12.86 7.15
CA PHE A 25 1.70 -13.72 5.98
C PHE A 25 3.00 -13.42 5.23
N PHE A 26 3.32 -12.15 4.94
CA PHE A 26 4.57 -11.78 4.26
C PHE A 26 5.80 -12.20 5.08
N LYS A 27 5.78 -11.95 6.39
CA LYS A 27 6.84 -12.40 7.31
C LYS A 27 7.03 -13.91 7.26
N THR A 28 5.93 -14.67 7.32
CA THR A 28 5.95 -16.13 7.28
C THR A 28 6.46 -16.64 5.93
N ALA A 29 6.01 -16.08 4.81
CA ALA A 29 6.47 -16.47 3.49
C ALA A 29 7.98 -16.25 3.33
N VAL A 30 8.50 -15.08 3.72
CA VAL A 30 9.94 -14.76 3.66
C VAL A 30 10.76 -15.60 4.64
N SER A 31 10.23 -15.88 5.83
CA SER A 31 10.91 -16.73 6.83
C SER A 31 11.04 -18.19 6.37
N ASN A 32 10.10 -18.69 5.55
CA ASN A 32 10.18 -20.04 4.99
C ASN A 32 11.08 -20.14 3.75
N TYR A 33 11.23 -19.04 3.02
CA TYR A 33 12.03 -18.99 1.80
C TYR A 33 13.53 -18.98 2.13
N SER A 34 14.32 -19.82 1.45
CA SER A 34 15.79 -19.90 1.61
C SER A 34 16.23 -20.01 3.09
N ASN A 35 15.54 -20.82 3.89
CA ASN A 35 15.81 -20.98 5.33
C ASN A 35 15.82 -19.67 6.12
N GLY A 36 15.06 -18.66 5.69
CA GLY A 36 14.92 -17.37 6.37
C GLY A 36 16.08 -16.38 6.15
N GLU A 37 16.99 -16.65 5.22
CA GLU A 37 18.16 -15.81 4.92
C GLU A 37 17.80 -14.33 4.72
N PHE A 38 16.62 -14.05 4.12
CA PHE A 38 16.20 -12.68 3.79
C PHE A 38 15.31 -12.02 4.85
N PHE A 39 15.00 -12.72 5.96
CA PHE A 39 14.06 -12.20 6.95
C PHE A 39 14.54 -10.90 7.59
N GLU A 40 15.78 -10.87 8.08
CA GLU A 40 16.37 -9.68 8.72
C GLU A 40 16.44 -8.49 7.76
N LYS A 41 16.68 -8.72 6.47
CA LYS A 41 16.71 -7.68 5.43
C LYS A 41 15.41 -6.90 5.31
N PHE A 42 14.25 -7.52 5.59
CA PHE A 42 12.93 -6.91 5.38
C PHE A 42 12.14 -6.66 6.66
N PHE A 43 12.47 -7.35 7.74
CA PHE A 43 11.67 -7.34 8.96
C PHE A 43 12.50 -7.21 10.24
N GLY A 44 13.83 -7.10 10.11
CA GLY A 44 14.73 -6.86 11.23
C GLY A 44 14.66 -5.41 11.75
N ASP A 45 15.30 -5.14 12.89
CA ASP A 45 15.26 -3.84 13.55
C ASP A 45 15.87 -2.72 12.71
N ASP A 46 16.90 -2.99 11.93
CA ASP A 46 17.53 -2.01 11.04
C ASP A 46 16.59 -1.60 9.89
N TYR A 47 15.71 -2.50 9.45
CA TYR A 47 14.69 -2.17 8.46
C TYR A 47 13.64 -1.23 9.02
N ILE A 48 13.20 -1.45 10.26
CA ILE A 48 12.17 -0.64 10.92
C ILE A 48 12.63 0.83 11.05
N LYS A 49 13.94 1.05 11.15
CA LYS A 49 14.58 2.37 11.24
C LYS A 49 14.92 2.99 9.87
N SER A 50 14.80 2.23 8.78
CA SER A 50 15.14 2.70 7.43
C SER A 50 14.00 3.52 6.84
N ASP A 51 14.31 4.71 6.33
CA ASP A 51 13.37 5.54 5.56
C ASP A 51 13.17 5.01 4.12
N GLU A 52 13.91 4.00 3.70
CA GLU A 52 13.82 3.44 2.35
C GLU A 52 12.59 2.54 2.20
N LYS A 53 11.68 2.95 1.32
CA LYS A 53 10.50 2.14 0.96
C LYS A 53 10.93 0.95 0.11
N LYS A 54 10.90 -0.24 0.69
CA LYS A 54 11.30 -1.46 -0.02
C LYS A 54 10.12 -2.12 -0.76
N TYR A 55 8.89 -1.92 -0.29
CA TYR A 55 7.68 -2.44 -0.92
C TYR A 55 6.41 -1.70 -0.45
N SER A 56 5.34 -1.87 -1.20
CA SER A 56 3.99 -1.41 -0.87
C SER A 56 2.97 -2.45 -1.30
N TRP A 57 1.75 -2.39 -0.74
CA TRP A 57 0.71 -3.34 -1.08
C TRP A 57 -0.69 -2.81 -0.79
N ALA A 58 -1.69 -3.44 -1.42
CA ALA A 58 -3.10 -3.16 -1.20
C ALA A 58 -3.91 -4.44 -1.30
N VAL A 59 -4.99 -4.54 -0.51
CA VAL A 59 -5.95 -5.64 -0.61
C VAL A 59 -7.17 -5.19 -1.40
N LYS A 60 -7.62 -6.04 -2.30
CA LYS A 60 -8.88 -5.91 -3.01
C LYS A 60 -9.83 -7.00 -2.55
N PHE A 61 -10.81 -6.63 -1.75
CA PHE A 61 -11.93 -7.48 -1.40
C PHE A 61 -13.02 -7.40 -2.48
N PHE A 62 -13.67 -8.52 -2.77
CA PHE A 62 -14.78 -8.58 -3.73
C PHE A 62 -16.10 -8.47 -2.99
N LYS A 63 -16.93 -7.48 -3.39
CA LYS A 63 -18.25 -7.18 -2.79
C LYS A 63 -18.23 -7.16 -1.25
N PRO A 64 -17.30 -6.40 -0.62
CA PRO A 64 -17.14 -6.44 0.82
C PRO A 64 -18.31 -5.80 1.56
N LYS A 65 -18.68 -6.38 2.71
CA LYS A 65 -19.51 -5.74 3.72
C LYS A 65 -18.70 -5.56 5.00
N PHE A 66 -18.61 -4.33 5.48
CA PHE A 66 -17.82 -4.00 6.66
C PHE A 66 -18.68 -4.01 7.92
N PHE A 67 -18.30 -4.80 8.91
CA PHE A 67 -18.88 -4.84 10.24
C PHE A 67 -17.95 -4.23 11.28
N SER A 68 -18.36 -4.19 12.54
CA SER A 68 -17.56 -3.62 13.63
C SER A 68 -16.21 -4.31 13.81
N ASN A 69 -16.14 -5.65 13.70
CA ASN A 69 -14.96 -6.47 14.00
C ASN A 69 -14.49 -7.33 12.82
N ARG A 70 -15.23 -7.40 11.71
CA ARG A 70 -14.95 -8.27 10.57
C ARG A 70 -15.37 -7.65 9.25
N ILE A 71 -14.85 -8.23 8.17
CA ILE A 71 -15.22 -7.94 6.78
C ILE A 71 -15.81 -9.23 6.19
N GLU A 72 -17.02 -9.17 5.64
CA GLU A 72 -17.57 -10.25 4.85
C GLU A 72 -17.16 -10.05 3.38
N VAL A 73 -16.57 -11.07 2.77
CA VAL A 73 -16.17 -11.06 1.35
C VAL A 73 -17.12 -11.91 0.53
N GLY A 74 -17.54 -11.40 -0.64
CA GLY A 74 -18.67 -11.98 -1.38
C GLY A 74 -18.41 -13.33 -2.07
N GLU A 75 -17.15 -13.75 -2.23
CA GLU A 75 -16.79 -14.92 -3.05
C GLU A 75 -15.72 -15.81 -2.38
N ASN A 76 -15.56 -15.74 -1.06
CA ASN A 76 -14.53 -16.44 -0.30
C ASN A 76 -13.13 -16.28 -0.90
N ASN A 77 -12.88 -15.11 -1.52
CA ASN A 77 -11.60 -14.78 -2.12
C ASN A 77 -11.28 -13.29 -1.99
N PHE A 78 -10.00 -12.97 -2.13
CA PHE A 78 -9.50 -11.61 -2.24
C PHE A 78 -8.17 -11.60 -3.00
N GLU A 79 -7.74 -10.43 -3.42
CA GLU A 79 -6.46 -10.24 -4.08
C GLU A 79 -5.59 -9.27 -3.29
N ILE A 80 -4.26 -9.50 -3.32
CA ILE A 80 -3.28 -8.52 -2.86
C ILE A 80 -2.46 -8.09 -4.07
N THR A 81 -2.42 -6.78 -4.33
CA THR A 81 -1.43 -6.18 -5.22
C THR A 81 -0.21 -5.81 -4.37
N PHE A 82 0.94 -6.35 -4.73
CA PHE A 82 2.22 -6.09 -4.08
C PHE A 82 3.15 -5.41 -5.08
N LYS A 83 3.82 -4.34 -4.67
CA LYS A 83 4.81 -3.63 -5.50
C LYS A 83 6.14 -3.54 -4.78
N ALA A 84 7.22 -3.87 -5.48
CA ALA A 84 8.59 -3.64 -5.06
C ALA A 84 9.31 -2.83 -6.15
N PRO A 85 9.82 -1.62 -5.83
CA PRO A 85 10.54 -0.79 -6.79
C PRO A 85 11.81 -1.47 -7.32
N LYS A 86 12.60 -2.06 -6.42
CA LYS A 86 13.81 -2.78 -6.77
C LYS A 86 13.50 -4.22 -7.20
N THR A 87 14.09 -4.65 -8.32
CA THR A 87 13.84 -5.98 -8.90
C THR A 87 14.29 -7.12 -7.98
N ASP A 88 15.44 -6.97 -7.31
CA ASP A 88 15.93 -7.96 -6.34
C ASP A 88 14.95 -8.19 -5.19
N VAL A 89 14.43 -7.10 -4.61
CA VAL A 89 13.39 -7.16 -3.57
C VAL A 89 12.14 -7.87 -4.10
N GLY A 90 11.66 -7.47 -5.28
CA GLY A 90 10.50 -8.08 -5.92
C GLY A 90 10.68 -9.57 -6.18
N THR A 91 11.86 -9.98 -6.61
CA THR A 91 12.19 -11.40 -6.90
C THR A 91 12.19 -12.23 -5.62
N ILE A 92 12.77 -11.73 -4.52
CA ILE A 92 12.77 -12.45 -3.25
C ILE A 92 11.33 -12.66 -2.76
N PHE A 93 10.51 -11.60 -2.74
CA PHE A 93 9.11 -11.73 -2.33
C PHE A 93 8.31 -12.65 -3.25
N PHE A 94 8.49 -12.55 -4.57
CA PHE A 94 7.79 -13.40 -5.53
C PHE A 94 8.10 -14.88 -5.31
N ASN A 95 9.38 -15.23 -5.17
CA ASN A 95 9.81 -16.60 -4.89
C ASN A 95 9.29 -17.09 -3.52
N SER A 96 9.34 -16.23 -2.49
CA SER A 96 8.76 -16.53 -1.17
C SER A 96 7.26 -16.85 -1.25
N PHE A 97 6.51 -16.10 -2.06
CA PHE A 97 5.09 -16.36 -2.27
C PHE A 97 4.86 -17.66 -3.05
N LEU A 98 5.65 -17.94 -4.08
CA LEU A 98 5.55 -19.18 -4.84
C LEU A 98 5.84 -20.42 -3.97
N GLU A 99 6.85 -20.36 -3.10
CA GLU A 99 7.17 -21.46 -2.19
C GLU A 99 6.09 -21.67 -1.12
N TYR A 100 5.38 -20.59 -0.74
CA TYR A 100 4.26 -20.67 0.22
C TYR A 100 2.91 -20.97 -0.43
N LYS A 101 2.85 -21.05 -1.77
CA LYS A 101 1.63 -21.35 -2.51
C LYS A 101 1.01 -22.69 -2.08
N ASP A 102 -0.31 -22.75 -2.08
CA ASP A 102 -1.14 -23.93 -1.71
C ASP A 102 -0.98 -24.40 -0.25
N LYS A 103 -0.29 -23.61 0.61
CA LYS A 103 -0.20 -23.87 2.05
C LYS A 103 -1.28 -23.05 2.79
N GLU A 104 -1.86 -23.64 3.81
CA GLU A 104 -2.80 -22.96 4.69
C GLU A 104 -2.09 -21.94 5.58
N PHE A 105 -2.69 -20.78 5.74
CA PHE A 105 -2.24 -19.73 6.64
C PHE A 105 -3.40 -19.28 7.54
N LYS A 106 -3.25 -19.50 8.85
CA LYS A 106 -4.27 -19.16 9.85
C LYS A 106 -4.37 -17.65 10.06
N ILE A 107 -5.58 -17.08 9.84
CA ILE A 107 -5.87 -15.64 10.03
C ILE A 107 -6.73 -15.37 11.28
N SER A 108 -7.48 -16.35 11.76
CA SER A 108 -8.23 -16.32 13.02
C SER A 108 -8.38 -17.75 13.56
N GLU A 109 -9.07 -17.93 14.70
CA GLU A 109 -9.25 -19.28 15.29
C GLU A 109 -9.90 -20.26 14.32
N ASN A 110 -10.89 -19.80 13.54
CA ASN A 110 -11.73 -20.63 12.68
C ASN A 110 -11.65 -20.22 11.21
N ASN A 111 -10.56 -19.58 10.77
CA ASN A 111 -10.42 -19.22 9.38
C ASN A 111 -8.96 -19.28 8.91
N PHE A 112 -8.80 -19.79 7.70
CA PHE A 112 -7.54 -19.93 6.99
C PHE A 112 -7.63 -19.24 5.64
N ILE A 113 -6.49 -18.83 5.12
CA ILE A 113 -6.33 -18.40 3.73
C ILE A 113 -5.32 -19.31 3.04
N VAL A 114 -5.50 -19.48 1.74
CA VAL A 114 -4.57 -20.20 0.87
C VAL A 114 -4.21 -19.30 -0.30
N LEU A 115 -2.93 -19.06 -0.53
CA LEU A 115 -2.44 -18.42 -1.74
C LEU A 115 -2.58 -19.40 -2.90
N THR A 116 -3.49 -19.14 -3.84
CA THR A 116 -3.78 -20.01 -4.97
C THR A 116 -3.03 -19.63 -6.25
N ASP A 117 -2.65 -18.37 -6.39
CA ASP A 117 -1.96 -17.86 -7.58
C ASP A 117 -1.09 -16.64 -7.24
N ALA A 118 0.07 -16.55 -7.87
CA ALA A 118 0.97 -15.40 -7.81
C ALA A 118 1.48 -15.08 -9.21
N LYS A 119 1.25 -13.85 -9.68
CA LYS A 119 1.63 -13.42 -11.04
C LYS A 119 2.34 -12.09 -11.03
N ILE A 120 3.42 -11.99 -11.82
CA ILE A 120 4.04 -10.72 -12.15
C ILE A 120 3.18 -10.05 -13.24
N VAL A 121 2.87 -8.79 -13.05
CA VAL A 121 2.04 -7.99 -13.95
C VAL A 121 2.79 -6.72 -14.34
N ASN A 122 2.74 -6.35 -15.61
CA ASN A 122 3.33 -5.11 -16.08
C ASN A 122 2.55 -3.90 -15.54
N GLU A 123 3.28 -2.88 -15.07
CA GLU A 123 2.72 -1.58 -14.75
C GLU A 123 2.61 -0.76 -16.03
N LYS A 124 1.50 -0.05 -16.21
CA LYS A 124 1.35 0.90 -17.31
C LYS A 124 2.27 2.11 -17.04
N LYS A 125 2.92 2.61 -18.09
CA LYS A 125 3.65 3.88 -18.02
C LYS A 125 2.70 5.06 -18.19
N ILE A 126 2.97 6.12 -17.45
CA ILE A 126 2.29 7.40 -17.61
C ILE A 126 2.88 8.10 -18.83
N VAL A 127 2.00 8.62 -19.67
CA VAL A 127 2.33 9.45 -20.83
C VAL A 127 1.72 10.83 -20.59
N GLY A 128 2.51 11.89 -20.79
CA GLY A 128 2.07 13.26 -20.51
C GLY A 128 2.37 13.71 -19.08
N ASN A 129 1.89 14.89 -18.74
CA ASN A 129 2.15 15.60 -17.49
C ASN A 129 0.95 15.61 -16.54
N CYS A 130 -0.13 14.90 -16.87
CA CYS A 130 -1.30 14.78 -16.03
C CYS A 130 -1.71 13.31 -15.90
N ALA A 131 -2.00 12.87 -14.66
CA ALA A 131 -2.40 11.50 -14.39
C ALA A 131 -3.55 11.43 -13.37
N ARG A 132 -4.50 10.57 -13.65
CA ARG A 132 -5.60 10.21 -12.75
C ARG A 132 -5.29 8.91 -12.05
N PHE A 133 -5.13 8.98 -10.73
CA PHE A 133 -4.80 7.83 -9.89
C PHE A 133 -5.96 7.44 -9.00
N LYS A 134 -6.12 6.12 -8.81
CA LYS A 134 -6.96 5.56 -7.75
C LYS A 134 -6.08 5.08 -6.60
N PHE A 135 -6.43 5.43 -5.38
CA PHE A 135 -5.86 4.80 -4.21
C PHE A 135 -6.42 3.38 -4.04
N CYS A 136 -5.57 2.37 -4.28
CA CYS A 136 -5.90 0.95 -4.04
C CYS A 136 -5.83 0.59 -2.56
N SER A 137 -4.99 1.28 -1.80
CA SER A 137 -4.99 1.30 -0.33
C SER A 137 -5.05 2.75 0.14
N PRO A 138 -5.65 3.03 1.31
CA PRO A 138 -5.84 4.39 1.79
C PRO A 138 -4.53 5.17 1.92
N LEU A 139 -4.57 6.47 1.66
CA LEU A 139 -3.47 7.39 1.88
C LEU A 139 -3.38 7.74 3.37
N VAL A 140 -2.21 7.57 3.96
CA VAL A 140 -1.85 8.07 5.28
C VAL A 140 -0.81 9.17 5.13
N ILE A 141 -1.09 10.36 5.62
CA ILE A 141 -0.11 11.42 5.82
C ILE A 141 0.04 11.57 7.34
N ARG A 142 1.24 11.30 7.84
CA ARG A 142 1.54 11.32 9.27
C ARG A 142 2.45 12.49 9.58
N GLU A 143 2.02 13.33 10.50
CA GLU A 143 2.84 14.32 11.16
C GLU A 143 3.15 13.81 12.58
N HIS A 144 4.44 13.66 12.87
CA HIS A 144 4.89 13.17 14.17
C HIS A 144 5.41 14.33 15.01
N ASN A 145 4.76 14.59 16.13
CA ASN A 145 5.27 15.53 17.13
C ASN A 145 6.26 14.78 18.06
N ARG A 146 7.53 15.20 18.02
CA ARG A 146 8.60 14.58 18.82
C ARG A 146 8.57 14.98 20.29
N GLU A 147 7.93 16.10 20.64
CA GLU A 147 7.91 16.63 22.01
C GLU A 147 6.99 15.80 22.91
N ASP A 148 5.82 15.43 22.40
CA ASP A 148 4.81 14.66 23.14
C ASP A 148 4.65 13.22 22.63
N ASN A 149 5.44 12.82 21.62
CA ASN A 149 5.40 11.51 20.95
C ASN A 149 4.00 11.16 20.42
N THR A 150 3.28 12.15 19.90
CA THR A 150 1.95 11.95 19.28
C THR A 150 2.00 12.00 17.77
N ASP A 151 1.04 11.35 17.14
CA ASP A 151 0.86 11.35 15.69
C ASP A 151 -0.46 12.03 15.33
N ARG A 152 -0.40 13.05 14.46
CA ARG A 152 -1.55 13.58 13.74
C ARG A 152 -1.63 12.91 12.37
N HIS A 153 -2.81 12.44 12.00
CA HIS A 153 -3.08 11.90 10.67
C HIS A 153 -3.87 12.92 9.86
N ILE A 154 -3.24 13.45 8.81
CA ILE A 154 -3.79 14.49 7.94
C ILE A 154 -4.65 13.85 6.86
N THR A 155 -5.83 14.39 6.63
CA THR A 155 -6.80 13.92 5.63
C THR A 155 -7.18 15.02 4.65
N VAL A 156 -7.89 14.67 3.58
CA VAL A 156 -8.37 15.63 2.57
C VAL A 156 -9.37 16.67 3.12
N GLU A 157 -9.87 16.50 4.35
CA GLU A 157 -10.74 17.47 5.02
C GLU A 157 -9.95 18.50 5.85
N ASP A 158 -8.64 18.29 6.03
CA ASP A 158 -7.79 19.23 6.77
C ASP A 158 -7.34 20.37 5.84
N GLU A 159 -7.36 21.62 6.33
CA GLU A 159 -6.99 22.82 5.57
C GLU A 159 -5.55 22.77 5.06
N ASP A 160 -4.64 22.14 5.83
CA ASP A 160 -3.21 22.00 5.52
C ASP A 160 -2.87 20.73 4.70
N PHE A 161 -3.89 20.02 4.17
CA PHE A 161 -3.68 18.76 3.44
C PHE A 161 -2.69 18.88 2.28
N PHE A 162 -2.85 19.90 1.44
CA PHE A 162 -1.98 20.08 0.25
C PHE A 162 -0.52 20.28 0.63
N ASP A 163 -0.26 21.13 1.63
CA ASP A 163 1.08 21.42 2.09
C ASP A 163 1.72 20.20 2.72
N LYS A 164 0.99 19.53 3.61
CA LYS A 164 1.46 18.31 4.28
C LYS A 164 1.66 17.14 3.32
N PHE A 165 0.85 17.03 2.28
CA PHE A 165 1.06 16.01 1.24
C PHE A 165 2.32 16.31 0.43
N LYS A 166 2.55 17.57 0.02
CA LYS A 166 3.78 17.99 -0.66
C LYS A 166 5.02 17.77 0.21
N GLU A 167 4.97 18.15 1.50
CA GLU A 167 6.05 17.86 2.46
C GLU A 167 6.37 16.37 2.53
N ASN A 168 5.34 15.53 2.65
CA ASN A 168 5.50 14.07 2.67
C ASN A 168 6.10 13.54 1.36
N LEU A 169 5.68 14.05 0.21
CA LEU A 169 6.25 13.68 -1.08
C LEU A 169 7.72 14.07 -1.20
N LYS A 170 8.13 15.25 -0.74
CA LYS A 170 9.54 15.70 -0.77
C LYS A 170 10.46 14.79 0.05
N ILE A 171 9.97 14.26 1.19
CA ILE A 171 10.72 13.27 1.98
C ILE A 171 10.97 12.00 1.16
N HIS A 172 9.98 11.56 0.39
CA HIS A 172 10.04 10.32 -0.37
C HIS A 172 10.68 10.45 -1.75
N PHE A 173 10.62 11.64 -2.33
CA PHE A 173 11.10 11.99 -3.68
C PHE A 173 11.98 13.23 -3.64
N PRO A 174 13.10 13.23 -2.88
CA PRO A 174 13.90 14.44 -2.65
C PRO A 174 14.47 15.06 -3.95
N ASN A 175 14.74 14.23 -4.96
CA ASN A 175 15.24 14.69 -6.26
C ASN A 175 14.18 15.45 -7.09
N TYR A 176 12.93 15.46 -6.68
CA TYR A 176 11.80 16.10 -7.36
C TYR A 176 11.23 17.28 -6.58
N SER A 177 11.96 17.85 -5.61
CA SER A 177 11.43 18.89 -4.71
C SER A 177 10.80 20.06 -5.47
N ASN A 178 11.45 20.59 -6.52
CA ASN A 178 10.91 21.67 -7.33
C ASN A 178 9.64 21.25 -8.10
N ALA A 179 9.65 20.06 -8.72
CA ALA A 179 8.47 19.52 -9.41
C ALA A 179 7.28 19.29 -8.48
N ILE A 180 7.53 18.98 -7.21
CA ILE A 180 6.51 18.84 -6.18
C ILE A 180 5.95 20.21 -5.78
N ASP A 181 6.77 21.25 -5.70
CA ASP A 181 6.30 22.60 -5.42
C ASP A 181 5.36 23.13 -6.51
N ASP A 182 5.70 22.88 -7.77
CA ASP A 182 4.90 23.30 -8.94
C ASP A 182 3.66 22.39 -9.19
N MET A 183 3.59 21.25 -8.53
CA MET A 183 2.53 20.26 -8.71
C MET A 183 1.15 20.83 -8.39
N LYS A 184 0.18 20.57 -9.28
CA LYS A 184 -1.25 20.86 -9.06
C LYS A 184 -2.01 19.57 -8.83
N MET A 185 -3.02 19.64 -7.99
CA MET A 185 -3.82 18.47 -7.60
C MET A 185 -5.30 18.81 -7.58
N ASP A 186 -6.12 17.86 -8.04
CA ASP A 186 -7.56 17.84 -7.82
C ASP A 186 -7.91 16.64 -6.95
N ILE A 187 -8.52 16.92 -5.79
CA ILE A 187 -8.91 15.94 -4.76
C ILE A 187 -10.44 15.84 -4.63
N SER A 188 -11.21 16.40 -5.57
CA SER A 188 -12.68 16.47 -5.51
C SER A 188 -13.35 15.08 -5.43
N GLU A 189 -12.68 14.02 -5.90
CA GLU A 189 -13.13 12.63 -5.82
C GLU A 189 -12.50 11.87 -4.64
N MET A 190 -11.85 12.56 -3.72
CA MET A 190 -11.31 11.97 -2.50
C MET A 190 -12.25 12.22 -1.30
N LYS A 191 -12.10 11.37 -0.28
CA LYS A 191 -12.84 11.51 0.97
C LYS A 191 -12.04 10.97 2.15
N LYS A 192 -12.32 11.51 3.32
CA LYS A 192 -11.84 10.97 4.60
C LYS A 192 -12.48 9.62 4.88
N ALA A 193 -11.74 8.74 5.51
CA ALA A 193 -12.21 7.48 6.07
C ALA A 193 -11.42 7.15 7.34
N VAL A 194 -11.88 6.11 8.04
CA VAL A 194 -11.23 5.61 9.25
C VAL A 194 -10.91 4.13 9.06
N VAL A 195 -9.68 3.75 9.35
CA VAL A 195 -9.19 2.36 9.22
C VAL A 195 -8.73 1.82 10.56
N LEU A 196 -9.11 0.59 10.88
CA LEU A 196 -8.57 -0.14 12.02
C LEU A 196 -7.18 -0.69 11.64
N PHE A 197 -6.15 -0.22 12.35
CA PHE A 197 -4.77 -0.59 12.12
C PHE A 197 -4.08 -0.92 13.44
N TYR A 198 -3.71 -2.18 13.63
CA TYR A 198 -3.08 -2.69 14.87
C TYR A 198 -3.86 -2.36 16.15
N GLY A 199 -5.19 -2.41 16.06
CA GLY A 199 -6.09 -2.16 17.20
C GLY A 199 -6.41 -0.69 17.44
N LEU A 200 -5.84 0.24 16.67
CA LEU A 200 -6.11 1.68 16.72
C LEU A 200 -6.88 2.13 15.49
N TYR A 201 -7.80 3.04 15.66
CA TYR A 201 -8.45 3.71 14.54
C TYR A 201 -7.60 4.90 14.10
N ILE A 202 -7.24 4.93 12.80
CA ILE A 202 -6.49 6.01 12.20
C ILE A 202 -7.29 6.67 11.08
N ASP A 203 -7.20 7.99 11.00
CA ASP A 203 -7.78 8.78 9.92
C ASP A 203 -6.94 8.65 8.66
N VAL A 204 -7.60 8.50 7.52
CA VAL A 204 -6.98 8.27 6.22
C VAL A 204 -7.77 8.97 5.11
N SER A 205 -7.17 9.11 3.94
CA SER A 205 -7.89 9.55 2.73
C SER A 205 -7.95 8.45 1.71
N LEU A 206 -9.04 8.36 0.96
CA LEU A 206 -9.20 7.40 -0.13
C LEU A 206 -10.04 8.00 -1.26
N GLY A 207 -9.93 7.42 -2.46
CA GLY A 207 -10.66 7.89 -3.63
C GLY A 207 -9.75 7.99 -4.85
N ILE A 208 -10.03 9.01 -5.66
CA ILE A 208 -9.29 9.30 -6.88
C ILE A 208 -8.66 10.69 -6.75
N ILE A 209 -7.41 10.81 -7.18
CA ILE A 209 -6.68 12.08 -7.26
C ILE A 209 -6.21 12.29 -8.69
N ILE A 210 -6.33 13.53 -9.18
CA ILE A 210 -5.70 13.94 -10.44
C ILE A 210 -4.49 14.79 -10.08
N ILE A 211 -3.35 14.48 -10.68
CA ILE A 211 -2.10 15.20 -10.43
C ILE A 211 -1.53 15.68 -11.77
N ASN A 212 -1.24 16.98 -11.85
CA ASN A 212 -0.46 17.59 -12.92
C ASN A 212 0.93 17.90 -12.36
N ALA A 213 1.96 17.26 -12.92
CA ALA A 213 3.35 17.37 -12.50
C ALA A 213 4.31 16.86 -13.58
N ASP A 214 5.60 16.94 -13.32
CA ASP A 214 6.62 16.32 -14.16
C ASP A 214 6.33 14.80 -14.38
N ASN A 215 6.46 14.35 -15.61
CA ASN A 215 6.17 12.97 -16.02
C ASN A 215 7.01 11.94 -15.24
N SER A 216 8.28 12.26 -14.97
CA SER A 216 9.17 11.36 -14.24
C SER A 216 8.71 11.20 -12.79
N LEU A 217 8.30 12.32 -12.15
CA LEU A 217 7.73 12.28 -10.80
C LEU A 217 6.45 11.43 -10.75
N LEU A 218 5.53 11.60 -11.70
CA LEU A 218 4.29 10.82 -11.77
C LEU A 218 4.57 9.32 -11.90
N ASN A 219 5.53 8.94 -12.74
CA ASN A 219 5.95 7.54 -12.88
C ASN A 219 6.60 6.99 -11.60
N GLU A 220 7.45 7.78 -10.92
CA GLU A 220 8.04 7.41 -9.63
C GLU A 220 6.96 7.22 -8.55
N MET A 221 6.00 8.11 -8.45
CA MET A 221 4.86 7.98 -7.52
C MET A 221 4.06 6.70 -7.77
N LEU A 222 3.82 6.35 -9.04
CA LEU A 222 3.12 5.12 -9.41
C LEU A 222 3.89 3.86 -8.96
N ILE A 223 5.22 3.87 -9.07
CA ILE A 223 6.09 2.73 -8.74
C ILE A 223 6.29 2.60 -7.23
N LEU A 224 6.60 3.72 -6.55
CA LEU A 224 7.00 3.74 -5.15
C LEU A 224 5.83 3.85 -4.18
N SER A 225 4.63 4.22 -4.68
CA SER A 225 3.49 4.62 -3.85
C SER A 225 3.75 5.94 -3.10
N VAL A 226 2.74 6.49 -2.46
CA VAL A 226 2.80 7.80 -1.80
C VAL A 226 2.33 7.74 -0.35
N GLY A 227 2.61 8.78 0.43
CA GLY A 227 2.20 8.83 1.82
C GLY A 227 3.09 8.00 2.75
N SER A 228 2.68 7.86 3.98
CA SER A 228 3.35 7.13 5.04
C SER A 228 2.88 5.68 5.13
N LYS A 229 3.63 4.80 5.83
CA LYS A 229 3.24 3.42 6.15
C LYS A 229 3.01 2.51 4.91
N ASN A 230 3.74 2.72 3.79
CA ASN A 230 3.53 1.94 2.55
C ASN A 230 3.77 0.43 2.75
N ALA A 231 4.84 0.04 3.47
CA ALA A 231 5.10 -1.36 3.80
C ALA A 231 4.02 -1.98 4.70
N SER A 232 3.18 -1.15 5.31
CA SER A 232 2.03 -1.57 6.11
C SER A 232 0.71 -1.59 5.32
N GLY A 233 0.74 -1.36 4.01
CA GLY A 233 -0.45 -1.47 3.15
C GLY A 233 -1.21 -0.17 2.96
N PHE A 234 -0.50 0.96 2.88
CA PHE A 234 -1.09 2.28 2.64
C PHE A 234 -0.48 2.95 1.41
N GLY A 235 -1.22 3.87 0.79
CA GLY A 235 -0.76 4.77 -0.24
C GLY A 235 -0.46 4.15 -1.62
N LEU A 236 -0.88 2.91 -1.89
CA LEU A 236 -0.66 2.27 -3.19
C LEU A 236 -1.56 2.87 -4.25
N LEU A 237 -0.93 3.39 -5.32
CA LEU A 237 -1.60 3.99 -6.46
C LEU A 237 -1.80 2.99 -7.60
N GLN A 238 -2.90 3.16 -8.33
CA GLN A 238 -3.18 2.55 -9.62
C GLN A 238 -3.48 3.66 -10.63
N LEU A 239 -2.81 3.63 -11.78
CA LEU A 239 -3.12 4.52 -12.89
C LEU A 239 -4.48 4.15 -13.50
N ILE A 240 -5.39 5.11 -13.58
CA ILE A 240 -6.64 5.02 -14.33
C ILE A 240 -6.37 5.48 -15.75
N ASP A 241 -5.88 6.72 -15.90
CA ASP A 241 -5.65 7.39 -17.16
C ASP A 241 -4.53 8.43 -17.04
N SER A 242 -3.93 8.83 -18.18
CA SER A 242 -2.94 9.91 -18.24
C SER A 242 -2.98 10.63 -19.59
N TRP A 243 -2.66 11.93 -19.59
CA TRP A 243 -2.71 12.80 -20.76
C TRP A 243 -1.72 13.96 -20.66
N GLU A 244 -1.54 14.66 -21.77
CA GLU A 244 -0.82 15.92 -21.80
C GLU A 244 -1.80 17.06 -21.52
N MET A 245 -1.48 17.89 -20.51
CA MET A 245 -2.21 19.13 -20.25
C MET A 245 -1.40 20.28 -20.81
N ILE A 246 -1.99 21.05 -21.71
CA ILE A 246 -1.41 22.21 -22.41
C ILE A 246 -1.44 23.43 -21.49
#